data_31ba48c080af18941c74dc89d2f77c58
#
_entry.id   31ba48c080af18941c74dc89d2f77c58
#
_cell.length_a   1.000
_cell.length_b   1.000
_cell.length_c   1.000
_cell.angle_alpha   90.00
_cell.angle_beta   90.00
_cell.angle_gamma   90.00
#
_symmetry.space_group_name_H-M   'P 1'
#
loop_
_entity.id
_entity.type
_entity.pdbx_description
1 polymer ?
#
loop_
_entity_poly.entity_id
_entity_poly.type
_entity_poly.pdbx_seq_one_letter_code
_entity_poly.pdbx_strand_id
1 'polypeptide(L)'
;WRLGWVAAPEKYIKAMTNIQSQTISNPTTFAQYGALEALKDNGQFPAMMRKEFVKRRDYIVEALNSIKGVRCIKPEGAFYAFPNVSYYIKGNIKNDVDLSAYLLEEGKVAVVPGSAFGKEGYIRLSYATSMENIKEGVERIKQALEKLG
;
A
#
# COMPACT_ATOMS: atom_id res chain seq x y z
N TRP A 1 12.36 -5.58 -8.11
CA TRP A 1 13.36 -6.29 -7.28
C TRP A 1 14.19 -5.36 -6.38
N ARG A 2 13.56 -4.30 -5.85
CA ARG A 2 14.19 -3.37 -4.90
C ARG A 2 15.39 -2.60 -5.50
N LEU A 3 15.27 -2.18 -6.74
CA LEU A 3 16.23 -1.36 -7.45
C LEU A 3 15.66 0.02 -7.72
N GLY A 4 16.47 1.06 -7.54
CA GLY A 4 16.20 2.43 -7.93
C GLY A 4 17.45 3.06 -8.53
N TRP A 5 17.29 4.22 -9.15
CA TRP A 5 18.41 5.00 -9.69
C TRP A 5 18.20 6.49 -9.42
N VAL A 6 19.27 7.22 -9.43
CA VAL A 6 19.28 8.68 -9.26
C VAL A 6 20.25 9.32 -10.25
N ALA A 7 19.84 10.44 -10.80
CA ALA A 7 20.72 11.33 -11.58
C ALA A 7 20.80 12.69 -10.87
N ALA A 8 22.00 13.16 -10.58
CA ALA A 8 22.23 14.41 -9.88
C ALA A 8 23.64 14.96 -10.24
N PRO A 9 23.96 16.22 -9.90
CA PRO A 9 25.31 16.75 -10.04
C PRO A 9 26.36 15.85 -9.36
N GLU A 10 27.54 15.74 -9.99
CA GLU A 10 28.60 14.80 -9.60
C GLU A 10 28.93 14.82 -8.11
N LYS A 11 29.00 16.00 -7.48
CA LYS A 11 29.31 16.13 -6.05
C LYS A 11 28.34 15.35 -5.14
N TYR A 12 27.06 15.29 -5.51
CA TYR A 12 26.05 14.53 -4.76
C TYR A 12 26.17 13.03 -5.03
N ILE A 13 26.35 12.66 -6.30
CA ILE A 13 26.54 11.25 -6.67
C ILE A 13 27.76 10.66 -5.98
N LYS A 14 28.88 11.43 -5.93
CA LYS A 14 30.09 10.97 -5.22
C LYS A 14 29.83 10.74 -3.74
N ALA A 15 29.10 11.63 -3.07
CA ALA A 15 28.77 11.47 -1.66
C ALA A 15 27.84 10.25 -1.44
N MET A 16 26.81 10.07 -2.28
CA MET A 16 25.91 8.92 -2.25
C MET A 16 26.66 7.61 -2.48
N THR A 17 27.57 7.56 -3.46
CA THR A 17 28.41 6.40 -3.75
C THR A 17 29.28 6.01 -2.57
N ASN A 18 29.88 7.00 -1.88
CA ASN A 18 30.68 6.75 -0.69
C ASN A 18 29.84 6.11 0.43
N ILE A 19 28.63 6.64 0.69
CA ILE A 19 27.74 6.05 1.69
C ILE A 19 27.31 4.66 1.28
N GLN A 20 26.90 4.46 0.03
CA GLN A 20 26.49 3.17 -0.49
C GLN A 20 27.57 2.10 -0.38
N SER A 21 28.82 2.45 -0.70
CA SER A 21 29.96 1.55 -0.64
C SER A 21 30.24 1.04 0.79
N GLN A 22 29.89 1.82 1.81
CA GLN A 22 30.07 1.47 3.22
C GLN A 22 28.85 0.75 3.82
N THR A 23 27.70 0.75 3.14
CA THR A 23 26.46 0.13 3.64
C THR A 23 26.16 -1.20 2.95
N ILE A 24 25.91 -1.17 1.65
CA ILE A 24 25.47 -2.34 0.86
C ILE A 24 26.37 -2.61 -0.36
N SER A 25 27.45 -1.87 -0.53
CA SER A 25 28.38 -1.89 -1.66
C SER A 25 27.73 -1.50 -2.98
N ASN A 26 26.88 -2.35 -3.55
CA ASN A 26 26.16 -2.12 -4.81
C ASN A 26 24.85 -2.95 -4.86
N PRO A 27 23.90 -2.57 -5.71
CA PRO A 27 22.71 -3.36 -5.93
C PRO A 27 23.03 -4.74 -6.53
N THR A 28 22.17 -5.72 -6.28
CA THR A 28 22.28 -7.07 -6.80
C THR A 28 22.43 -7.08 -8.32
N THR A 29 23.44 -7.72 -8.86
CA THR A 29 23.81 -7.70 -10.27
C THR A 29 22.67 -8.18 -11.19
N PHE A 30 22.01 -9.30 -10.86
CA PHE A 30 20.92 -9.80 -11.70
C PHE A 30 19.71 -8.85 -11.74
N ALA A 31 19.46 -8.09 -10.64
CA ALA A 31 18.42 -7.07 -10.63
C ALA A 31 18.75 -5.91 -11.58
N GLN A 32 20.04 -5.54 -11.70
CA GLN A 32 20.48 -4.52 -12.66
C GLN A 32 20.25 -4.96 -14.10
N TYR A 33 20.56 -6.22 -14.46
CA TYR A 33 20.25 -6.76 -15.79
C TYR A 33 18.74 -6.83 -16.04
N GLY A 34 17.94 -7.23 -15.05
CA GLY A 34 16.49 -7.20 -15.14
C GLY A 34 15.92 -5.79 -15.37
N ALA A 35 16.47 -4.79 -14.67
CA ALA A 35 16.08 -3.40 -14.87
C ALA A 35 16.47 -2.88 -16.27
N LEU A 36 17.65 -3.24 -16.77
CA LEU A 36 18.08 -2.89 -18.12
C LEU A 36 17.12 -3.46 -19.16
N GLU A 37 16.70 -4.71 -19.01
CA GLU A 37 15.73 -5.33 -19.91
C GLU A 37 14.35 -4.65 -19.82
N ALA A 38 13.89 -4.33 -18.60
CA ALA A 38 12.63 -3.62 -18.40
C ALA A 38 12.62 -2.24 -19.08
N LEU A 39 13.75 -1.54 -19.12
CA LEU A 39 13.86 -0.22 -19.78
C LEU A 39 13.75 -0.31 -21.33
N LYS A 40 13.97 -1.49 -21.92
CA LYS A 40 13.81 -1.69 -23.38
C LYS A 40 12.34 -1.82 -23.81
N ASP A 41 11.42 -2.06 -22.89
CA ASP A 41 9.99 -2.26 -23.14
C ASP A 41 9.25 -0.99 -23.60
N ASN A 42 9.91 0.16 -23.70
CA ASN A 42 9.30 1.44 -24.07
C ASN A 42 8.05 1.81 -23.26
N GLY A 43 7.91 1.29 -22.05
CA GLY A 43 6.82 1.62 -21.11
C GLY A 43 5.49 0.93 -21.41
N GLN A 44 5.44 -0.09 -22.26
CA GLN A 44 4.21 -0.82 -22.59
C GLN A 44 3.69 -1.61 -21.37
N PHE A 45 4.56 -2.35 -20.70
CA PHE A 45 4.19 -3.12 -19.51
C PHE A 45 3.71 -2.22 -18.35
N PRO A 46 4.41 -1.15 -17.95
CA PRO A 46 3.87 -0.18 -16.99
C PRO A 46 2.53 0.41 -17.38
N ALA A 47 2.30 0.72 -18.66
CA ALA A 47 1.03 1.27 -19.13
C ALA A 47 -0.12 0.24 -19.00
N MET A 48 0.14 -1.03 -19.31
CA MET A 48 -0.81 -2.12 -19.11
C MET A 48 -1.13 -2.31 -17.64
N MET A 49 -0.11 -2.38 -16.77
CA MET A 49 -0.27 -2.52 -15.34
C MET A 49 -1.05 -1.36 -14.74
N ARG A 50 -0.78 -0.12 -15.16
CA ARG A 50 -1.50 1.07 -14.69
C ARG A 50 -3.00 0.96 -14.97
N LYS A 51 -3.40 0.48 -16.14
CA LYS A 51 -4.84 0.28 -16.47
C LYS A 51 -5.52 -0.68 -15.48
N GLU A 52 -4.84 -1.76 -15.12
CA GLU A 52 -5.35 -2.73 -14.17
C GLU A 52 -5.40 -2.16 -12.75
N PHE A 53 -4.35 -1.46 -12.31
CA PHE A 53 -4.34 -0.82 -10.99
C PHE A 53 -5.38 0.30 -10.83
N VAL A 54 -5.72 1.02 -11.90
CA VAL A 54 -6.83 2.00 -11.89
C VAL A 54 -8.15 1.31 -11.56
N LYS A 55 -8.45 0.16 -12.18
CA LYS A 55 -9.68 -0.60 -11.89
C LYS A 55 -9.73 -1.05 -10.42
N ARG A 56 -8.62 -1.60 -9.92
CA ARG A 56 -8.51 -2.06 -8.52
C ARG A 56 -8.66 -0.91 -7.54
N ARG A 57 -7.99 0.22 -7.80
CA ARG A 57 -8.11 1.44 -7.01
C ARG A 57 -9.54 1.94 -6.94
N ASP A 58 -10.18 2.09 -8.10
CA ASP A 58 -11.53 2.65 -8.18
C ASP A 58 -12.52 1.75 -7.44
N TYR A 59 -12.42 0.44 -7.61
CA TYR A 59 -13.24 -0.53 -6.89
C TYR A 59 -13.02 -0.46 -5.38
N ILE A 60 -11.76 -0.55 -4.89
CA ILE A 60 -11.52 -0.59 -3.44
C ILE A 60 -11.95 0.69 -2.73
N VAL A 61 -11.76 1.85 -3.38
CA VAL A 61 -12.18 3.15 -2.82
C VAL A 61 -13.70 3.23 -2.75
N GLU A 62 -14.42 2.85 -3.79
CA GLU A 62 -15.89 2.82 -3.81
C GLU A 62 -16.42 1.85 -2.75
N ALA A 63 -15.91 0.63 -2.72
CA ALA A 63 -16.34 -0.40 -1.79
C ALA A 63 -16.08 -0.01 -0.32
N LEU A 64 -14.91 0.57 0.00
CA LEU A 64 -14.63 1.08 1.35
C LEU A 64 -15.55 2.24 1.74
N ASN A 65 -15.83 3.16 0.83
CA ASN A 65 -16.75 4.27 1.08
C ASN A 65 -18.22 3.86 1.22
N SER A 66 -18.59 2.66 0.79
CA SER A 66 -19.93 2.10 1.02
C SER A 66 -20.14 1.59 2.47
N ILE A 67 -19.05 1.42 3.24
CA ILE A 67 -19.10 0.97 4.63
C ILE A 67 -19.43 2.18 5.52
N LYS A 68 -20.46 2.06 6.36
CA LYS A 68 -20.85 3.13 7.29
C LYS A 68 -19.66 3.54 8.17
N GLY A 69 -19.40 4.83 8.28
CA GLY A 69 -18.32 5.37 9.14
C GLY A 69 -16.90 5.21 8.59
N VAL A 70 -16.73 4.66 7.40
CA VAL A 70 -15.45 4.59 6.69
C VAL A 70 -15.39 5.70 5.63
N ARG A 71 -14.26 6.39 5.53
CA ARG A 71 -14.00 7.40 4.50
C ARG A 71 -12.61 7.20 3.89
N CYS A 72 -12.58 6.88 2.62
CA CYS A 72 -11.37 6.69 1.84
C CYS A 72 -11.26 7.76 0.74
N ILE A 73 -10.20 8.56 0.79
CA ILE A 73 -9.86 9.48 -0.31
C ILE A 73 -9.25 8.65 -1.44
N LYS A 74 -9.64 8.96 -2.68
CA LYS A 74 -9.09 8.30 -3.86
C LYS A 74 -7.61 8.68 -4.04
N PRO A 75 -6.66 7.72 -3.96
CA PRO A 75 -5.25 8.03 -4.14
C PRO A 75 -4.93 8.29 -5.62
N GLU A 76 -4.03 9.23 -5.86
CA GLU A 76 -3.58 9.56 -7.23
C GLU A 76 -2.42 8.67 -7.70
N GLY A 77 -1.74 7.98 -6.78
CA GLY A 77 -0.60 7.13 -7.08
C GLY A 77 -0.41 5.98 -6.09
N ALA A 78 0.64 5.22 -6.29
CA ALA A 78 0.96 3.98 -5.56
C ALA A 78 -0.14 2.91 -5.69
N PHE A 79 -0.19 1.98 -4.73
CA PHE A 79 -1.16 0.88 -4.69
C PHE A 79 -1.72 0.68 -3.28
N TYR A 80 -1.90 1.77 -2.54
CA TYR A 80 -2.42 1.78 -1.18
C TYR A 80 -3.71 2.59 -1.07
N ALA A 81 -4.72 2.03 -0.41
CA ALA A 81 -5.86 2.75 0.11
C ALA A 81 -5.61 3.07 1.59
N PHE A 82 -6.03 4.28 2.03
CA PHE A 82 -5.78 4.77 3.39
C PHE A 82 -7.07 5.36 3.98
N PRO A 83 -8.06 4.50 4.29
CA PRO A 83 -9.33 4.95 4.83
C PRO A 83 -9.23 5.40 6.28
N ASN A 84 -10.00 6.43 6.63
CA ASN A 84 -10.33 6.77 8.00
C ASN A 84 -11.35 5.77 8.53
N VAL A 85 -11.08 5.21 9.72
CA VAL A 85 -11.89 4.21 10.41
C VAL A 85 -12.16 4.61 11.87
N SER A 86 -11.95 5.86 12.21
CA SER A 86 -12.09 6.39 13.58
C SER A 86 -13.46 6.11 14.18
N TYR A 87 -14.51 5.98 13.37
CA TYR A 87 -15.86 5.64 13.79
C TYR A 87 -15.93 4.34 14.61
N TYR A 88 -15.03 3.40 14.32
CA TYR A 88 -15.00 2.08 14.97
C TYR A 88 -14.02 2.01 16.16
N ILE A 89 -13.29 3.08 16.44
CA ILE A 89 -12.41 3.18 17.60
C ILE A 89 -13.25 3.61 18.81
N LYS A 90 -13.85 2.62 19.48
CA LYS A 90 -14.75 2.79 20.63
C LYS A 90 -14.81 1.51 21.48
N GLY A 91 -15.30 1.62 22.69
CA GLY A 91 -15.48 0.46 23.58
C GLY A 91 -14.15 -0.26 23.85
N ASN A 92 -14.03 -1.50 23.41
CA ASN A 92 -12.82 -2.32 23.57
C ASN A 92 -11.72 -2.01 22.55
N ILE A 93 -12.06 -1.38 21.45
CA ILE A 93 -11.10 -0.93 20.41
C ILE A 93 -10.63 0.48 20.78
N LYS A 94 -9.41 0.63 21.28
CA LYS A 94 -8.89 1.89 21.82
C LYS A 94 -8.18 2.76 20.78
N ASN A 95 -7.63 2.13 19.73
CA ASN A 95 -6.82 2.78 18.70
C ASN A 95 -6.84 1.96 17.41
N ASP A 96 -6.14 2.43 16.40
CA ASP A 96 -6.02 1.78 15.08
C ASP A 96 -5.18 0.49 15.11
N VAL A 97 -4.32 0.31 16.12
CA VAL A 97 -3.56 -0.94 16.34
C VAL A 97 -4.52 -2.04 16.81
N ASP A 98 -5.36 -1.74 17.82
CA ASP A 98 -6.39 -2.67 18.30
C ASP A 98 -7.36 -3.06 17.17
N LEU A 99 -7.79 -2.07 16.36
CA LEU A 99 -8.66 -2.32 15.23
C LEU A 99 -7.98 -3.20 14.18
N SER A 100 -6.70 -2.99 13.91
CA SER A 100 -5.93 -3.81 12.97
C SER A 100 -5.80 -5.25 13.45
N ALA A 101 -5.56 -5.46 14.75
CA ALA A 101 -5.54 -6.78 15.38
C ALA A 101 -6.92 -7.46 15.28
N TYR A 102 -7.98 -6.74 15.60
CA TYR A 102 -9.36 -7.23 15.48
C TYR A 102 -9.70 -7.65 14.04
N LEU A 103 -9.35 -6.83 13.03
CA LEU A 103 -9.58 -7.17 11.63
C LEU A 103 -8.79 -8.39 11.19
N LEU A 104 -7.59 -8.61 11.74
CA LEU A 104 -6.81 -9.82 11.48
C LEU A 104 -7.46 -11.05 12.12
N GLU A 105 -7.90 -10.96 13.38
CA GLU A 105 -8.45 -12.09 14.14
C GLU A 105 -9.87 -12.46 13.71
N GLU A 106 -10.76 -11.48 13.54
CA GLU A 106 -12.16 -11.72 13.22
C GLU A 106 -12.47 -11.63 11.72
N GLY A 107 -11.83 -10.69 11.03
CA GLY A 107 -12.02 -10.48 9.58
C GLY A 107 -11.10 -11.34 8.72
N LYS A 108 -10.03 -11.90 9.28
CA LYS A 108 -8.96 -12.60 8.54
C LYS A 108 -8.35 -11.74 7.44
N VAL A 109 -8.25 -10.44 7.69
CA VAL A 109 -7.64 -9.45 6.79
C VAL A 109 -6.52 -8.72 7.50
N ALA A 110 -5.32 -8.83 6.95
CA ALA A 110 -4.16 -8.10 7.44
C ALA A 110 -4.17 -6.66 6.89
N VAL A 111 -4.14 -5.69 7.78
CA VAL A 111 -4.02 -4.26 7.48
C VAL A 111 -2.88 -3.66 8.30
N VAL A 112 -2.40 -2.48 7.91
CA VAL A 112 -1.38 -1.79 8.70
C VAL A 112 -2.03 -0.58 9.40
N PRO A 113 -1.87 -0.43 10.72
CA PRO A 113 -2.42 0.71 11.44
C PRO A 113 -1.84 2.03 10.94
N GLY A 114 -2.66 3.06 10.88
CA GLY A 114 -2.29 4.38 10.36
C GLY A 114 -1.26 5.09 11.24
N SER A 115 -1.25 4.82 12.54
CA SER A 115 -0.26 5.32 13.50
C SER A 115 1.17 4.97 13.09
N ALA A 116 1.41 3.83 12.42
CA ALA A 116 2.69 3.47 11.83
C ALA A 116 3.17 4.46 10.74
N PHE A 117 2.27 5.31 10.25
CA PHE A 117 2.51 6.37 9.26
C PHE A 117 2.24 7.77 9.83
N GLY A 118 2.17 7.90 11.15
CA GLY A 118 1.92 9.16 11.85
C GLY A 118 0.46 9.66 11.76
N LYS A 119 -0.51 8.78 11.46
CA LYS A 119 -1.93 9.15 11.31
C LYS A 119 -2.84 8.16 12.01
N GLU A 120 -3.14 8.43 13.28
CA GLU A 120 -4.11 7.65 14.08
C GLU A 120 -5.51 7.68 13.48
N GLY A 121 -6.30 6.64 13.74
CA GLY A 121 -7.67 6.51 13.24
C GLY A 121 -7.78 6.10 11.76
N TYR A 122 -6.67 5.69 11.16
CA TYR A 122 -6.59 5.20 9.78
C TYR A 122 -6.05 3.78 9.74
N ILE A 123 -6.28 3.09 8.64
CA ILE A 123 -5.63 1.82 8.30
C ILE A 123 -5.13 1.89 6.86
N ARG A 124 -4.04 1.17 6.55
CA ARG A 124 -3.52 1.05 5.20
C ARG A 124 -3.80 -0.34 4.63
N LEU A 125 -4.40 -0.37 3.45
CA LEU A 125 -4.60 -1.57 2.65
C LEU A 125 -3.79 -1.48 1.36
N SER A 126 -3.23 -2.61 0.91
CA SER A 126 -2.62 -2.74 -0.41
C SER A 126 -3.64 -3.33 -1.39
N TYR A 127 -3.78 -2.73 -2.59
CA TYR A 127 -4.53 -3.32 -3.68
C TYR A 127 -3.63 -3.93 -4.78
N ALA A 128 -2.37 -4.22 -4.42
CA ALA A 128 -1.43 -4.95 -5.29
C ALA A 128 -1.66 -6.48 -5.20
N THR A 129 -2.90 -6.91 -5.41
CA THR A 129 -3.34 -8.31 -5.42
C THR A 129 -4.45 -8.49 -6.45
N SER A 130 -5.01 -9.68 -6.62
CA SER A 130 -6.08 -9.91 -7.59
C SER A 130 -7.38 -9.17 -7.23
N MET A 131 -8.24 -8.92 -8.19
CA MET A 131 -9.53 -8.27 -7.96
C MET A 131 -10.42 -9.12 -7.04
N GLU A 132 -10.35 -10.44 -7.15
CA GLU A 132 -11.07 -11.38 -6.30
C GLU A 132 -10.67 -11.21 -4.82
N ASN A 133 -9.36 -11.17 -4.55
CA ASN A 133 -8.84 -10.96 -3.20
C ASN A 133 -9.24 -9.60 -2.64
N ILE A 134 -9.27 -8.55 -3.48
CA ILE A 134 -9.72 -7.22 -3.06
C ILE A 134 -11.19 -7.26 -2.65
N LYS A 135 -12.04 -7.87 -3.48
CA LYS A 135 -13.48 -8.01 -3.20
C LYS A 135 -13.72 -8.77 -1.90
N GLU A 136 -13.08 -9.92 -1.76
CA GLU A 136 -13.20 -10.75 -0.56
C GLU A 136 -12.67 -10.02 0.68
N GLY A 137 -11.51 -9.36 0.59
CA GLY A 137 -10.93 -8.60 1.70
C GLY A 137 -11.81 -7.46 2.17
N VAL A 138 -12.39 -6.68 1.26
CA VAL A 138 -13.31 -5.58 1.63
C VAL A 138 -14.59 -6.11 2.25
N GLU A 139 -15.17 -7.20 1.71
CA GLU A 139 -16.37 -7.81 2.28
C GLU A 139 -16.11 -8.33 3.70
N ARG A 140 -14.98 -8.97 3.95
CA ARG A 140 -14.56 -9.43 5.29
C ARG A 140 -14.38 -8.25 6.26
N ILE A 141 -13.76 -7.16 5.81
CA ILE A 141 -13.64 -5.93 6.61
C ILE A 141 -15.02 -5.40 6.96
N LYS A 142 -15.92 -5.30 5.99
CA LYS A 142 -17.30 -4.82 6.20
C LYS A 142 -18.01 -5.66 7.26
N GLN A 143 -18.02 -6.97 7.11
CA GLN A 143 -18.67 -7.90 8.06
C GLN A 143 -18.06 -7.80 9.47
N ALA A 144 -16.74 -7.66 9.59
CA ALA A 144 -16.09 -7.49 10.89
C ALA A 144 -16.47 -6.15 11.53
N LEU A 145 -16.50 -5.06 10.75
CA LEU A 145 -16.87 -3.73 11.25
C LEU A 145 -18.35 -3.64 11.63
N GLU A 146 -19.25 -4.31 10.92
CA GLU A 146 -20.68 -4.39 11.26
C GLU A 146 -20.92 -5.05 12.63
N LYS A 147 -20.09 -5.99 13.06
CA LYS A 147 -20.16 -6.59 14.41
C LYS A 147 -19.75 -5.62 15.53
N LEU A 148 -18.99 -4.58 15.23
CA LEU A 148 -18.59 -3.53 16.19
C LEU A 148 -19.64 -2.41 16.30
N GLY A 149 -20.56 -2.33 15.37
CA GLY A 149 -21.71 -1.48 15.25
C GLY A 149 -22.09 -0.39 15.55
#